data_4bac069e1e772ba910cff25633d9a7a2
#
_entry.id   4bac069e1e772ba910cff25633d9a7a2
#
_cell.length_a   1.000
_cell.length_b   1.000
_cell.length_c   1.000
_cell.angle_alpha   90.00
_cell.angle_beta   90.00
_cell.angle_gamma   90.00
#
_symmetry.space_group_name_H-M   'P 1'
#
loop_
_entity.id
_entity.type
_entity.pdbx_description
1 polymer ?
#
loop_
_entity_poly.entity_id
_entity_poly.type
_entity_poly.pdbx_seq_one_letter_code
_entity_poly.pdbx_strand_id
1 'polypeptide(L)'
;MMDKPRFSEVYDFENLYCAAYETIQDKKYYPEELQFASNLEEELIKLQNELIWHSYIPGDYYYFWVYDPKKRLICAPELRDRIVHTAVCRVIERYIEPRLDYDSYACRKGKGALDAANRAGLYTNKYSHFVYFDIKGFFDSIPVLPLEEVYLKRSVDDSEIMWLLHTIFMKDCNGVGIKKGCRTSQLSANVYLNELDHFIRHTLKAKAYVRYMDDFIIFSNDVEYLKFCWAEIARFMEEKLFLKLNDKTFIGVTSQGFEFVGYRIFKDYKIIRKTALDRSTETIKSWKDGKVDDLSFKYRNVYL
;
A
#
# COMPACT_ATOMS: atom_id res chain seq x y z
N MET A 1 10.05 -3.09 -27.31
CA MET A 1 10.61 -3.00 -25.95
C MET A 1 9.70 -2.09 -25.16
N MET A 2 9.21 -2.48 -23.99
CA MET A 2 8.55 -1.49 -23.14
C MET A 2 9.61 -0.48 -22.70
N ASP A 3 9.32 0.80 -22.87
CA ASP A 3 10.17 1.89 -22.40
C ASP A 3 10.39 1.74 -20.89
N LYS A 4 11.56 2.12 -20.39
CA LYS A 4 11.89 2.08 -18.97
C LYS A 4 11.61 3.46 -18.36
N PRO A 5 11.26 3.55 -17.06
CA PRO A 5 11.14 4.85 -16.41
C PRO A 5 12.47 5.58 -16.45
N ARG A 6 12.45 6.91 -16.61
CA ARG A 6 13.62 7.77 -16.60
C ARG A 6 13.52 8.79 -15.49
N PHE A 7 14.61 9.07 -14.84
CA PHE A 7 14.65 10.08 -13.78
C PHE A 7 14.23 11.46 -14.27
N SER A 8 14.56 11.79 -15.53
CA SER A 8 14.12 13.05 -16.16
C SER A 8 12.59 13.23 -16.19
N GLU A 9 11.83 12.13 -16.24
CA GLU A 9 10.38 12.20 -16.14
C GLU A 9 9.91 12.51 -14.70
N VAL A 10 10.71 12.18 -13.67
CA VAL A 10 10.36 12.46 -12.26
C VAL A 10 10.44 13.95 -11.98
N TYR A 11 11.55 14.58 -12.39
CA TYR A 11 11.76 16.03 -12.18
C TYR A 11 11.21 16.91 -13.29
N ASP A 12 10.57 16.33 -14.31
CA ASP A 12 9.85 17.11 -15.31
C ASP A 12 8.84 18.06 -14.65
N PHE A 13 8.84 19.33 -15.06
CA PHE A 13 8.02 20.36 -14.42
C PHE A 13 6.52 20.02 -14.47
N GLU A 14 6.04 19.49 -15.59
CA GLU A 14 4.64 19.08 -15.71
C GLU A 14 4.31 17.93 -14.75
N ASN A 15 5.22 16.96 -14.58
CA ASN A 15 5.03 15.89 -13.62
C ASN A 15 5.02 16.39 -12.18
N LEU A 16 5.93 17.31 -11.82
CA LEU A 16 5.96 17.95 -10.50
C LEU A 16 4.69 18.77 -10.25
N TYR A 17 4.23 19.51 -11.23
CA TYR A 17 2.99 20.28 -11.15
C TYR A 17 1.77 19.38 -10.93
N CYS A 18 1.65 18.30 -11.71
CA CYS A 18 0.60 17.31 -11.53
C CYS A 18 0.67 16.64 -10.16
N ALA A 19 1.89 16.31 -9.69
CA ALA A 19 2.10 15.73 -8.37
C ALA A 19 1.71 16.69 -7.24
N ALA A 20 2.03 17.96 -7.38
CA ALA A 20 1.61 19.00 -6.44
C ALA A 20 0.09 19.13 -6.42
N TYR A 21 -0.54 19.19 -7.59
CA TYR A 21 -2.00 19.27 -7.69
C TYR A 21 -2.69 18.08 -7.01
N GLU A 22 -2.25 16.83 -7.29
CA GLU A 22 -2.77 15.63 -6.62
C GLU A 22 -2.58 15.67 -5.10
N THR A 23 -1.45 16.22 -4.63
CA THR A 23 -1.10 16.26 -3.21
C THR A 23 -1.90 17.30 -2.44
N ILE A 24 -2.17 18.46 -3.06
CA ILE A 24 -2.82 19.63 -2.44
C ILE A 24 -4.35 19.60 -2.59
N GLN A 25 -4.87 18.98 -3.64
CA GLN A 25 -6.29 19.06 -4.03
C GLN A 25 -7.26 18.82 -2.87
N ASP A 26 -6.91 17.88 -1.99
CA ASP A 26 -7.74 17.48 -0.86
C ASP A 26 -7.41 18.23 0.45
N LYS A 27 -6.39 19.10 0.46
CA LYS A 27 -5.86 19.75 1.66
C LYS A 27 -5.73 21.28 1.56
N LYS A 28 -6.33 21.87 0.55
CA LYS A 28 -6.22 23.30 0.23
C LYS A 28 -6.75 24.30 1.29
N TYR A 29 -7.17 23.81 2.45
CA TYR A 29 -7.59 24.68 3.57
C TYR A 29 -6.55 24.74 4.70
N TYR A 30 -5.44 24.04 4.61
CA TYR A 30 -4.39 24.12 5.60
C TYR A 30 -3.42 25.26 5.25
N PRO A 31 -2.93 26.04 6.24
CA PRO A 31 -2.07 27.20 6.00
C PRO A 31 -0.81 26.89 5.19
N GLU A 32 -0.17 25.76 5.46
CA GLU A 32 1.04 25.32 4.76
C GLU A 32 0.79 25.07 3.27
N GLU A 33 -0.30 24.39 2.94
CA GLU A 33 -0.70 24.14 1.56
C GLU A 33 -1.08 25.42 0.83
N LEU A 34 -1.73 26.39 1.51
CA LEU A 34 -2.06 27.69 0.94
C LEU A 34 -0.81 28.53 0.67
N GLN A 35 0.16 28.53 1.59
CA GLN A 35 1.42 29.24 1.41
C GLN A 35 2.23 28.64 0.25
N PHE A 36 2.33 27.33 0.17
CA PHE A 36 2.99 26.64 -0.94
C PHE A 36 2.29 26.95 -2.27
N ALA A 37 0.96 26.89 -2.30
CA ALA A 37 0.17 27.16 -3.50
C ALA A 37 0.31 28.61 -3.98
N SER A 38 0.52 29.58 -3.08
CA SER A 38 0.75 30.99 -3.48
C SER A 38 2.07 31.23 -4.20
N ASN A 39 3.07 30.35 -4.01
CA ASN A 39 4.39 30.42 -4.63
C ASN A 39 4.71 29.13 -5.42
N LEU A 40 3.67 28.47 -5.93
CA LEU A 40 3.76 27.10 -6.49
C LEU A 40 4.88 26.95 -7.53
N GLU A 41 4.95 27.86 -8.50
CA GLU A 41 5.94 27.78 -9.58
C GLU A 41 7.37 27.88 -9.03
N GLU A 42 7.64 28.85 -8.16
CA GLU A 42 8.95 29.03 -7.56
C GLU A 42 9.39 27.83 -6.72
N GLU A 43 8.48 27.30 -5.88
CA GLU A 43 8.75 26.11 -5.05
C GLU A 43 8.98 24.85 -5.88
N LEU A 44 8.24 24.68 -6.98
CA LEU A 44 8.45 23.56 -7.90
C LEU A 44 9.77 23.68 -8.67
N ILE A 45 10.18 24.90 -9.08
CA ILE A 45 11.48 25.11 -9.73
C ILE A 45 12.64 24.81 -8.76
N LYS A 46 12.53 25.23 -7.49
CA LYS A 46 13.51 24.88 -6.45
C LYS A 46 13.63 23.36 -6.31
N LEU A 47 12.49 22.68 -6.18
CA LEU A 47 12.43 21.23 -6.03
C LEU A 47 13.00 20.50 -7.27
N GLN A 48 12.67 20.96 -8.46
CA GLN A 48 13.22 20.47 -9.72
C GLN A 48 14.75 20.57 -9.73
N ASN A 49 15.31 21.74 -9.37
CA ASN A 49 16.75 21.94 -9.31
C ASN A 49 17.42 21.02 -8.28
N GLU A 50 16.82 20.83 -7.10
CA GLU A 50 17.35 19.90 -6.10
C GLU A 50 17.40 18.46 -6.60
N LEU A 51 16.40 18.03 -7.37
CA LEU A 51 16.38 16.70 -7.98
C LEU A 51 17.44 16.58 -9.10
N ILE A 52 17.53 17.56 -10.00
CA ILE A 52 18.52 17.59 -11.09
C ILE A 52 19.96 17.53 -10.54
N TRP A 53 20.24 18.29 -9.48
CA TRP A 53 21.58 18.38 -8.89
C TRP A 53 21.86 17.35 -7.80
N HIS A 54 20.95 16.38 -7.58
CA HIS A 54 21.05 15.37 -6.51
C HIS A 54 21.28 15.97 -5.11
N SER A 55 20.80 17.18 -4.89
CA SER A 55 20.90 17.90 -3.62
C SER A 55 19.61 17.80 -2.78
N TYR A 56 18.62 17.04 -3.26
CA TYR A 56 17.39 16.80 -2.53
C TYR A 56 17.68 16.04 -1.22
N ILE A 57 17.23 16.63 -0.12
CA ILE A 57 17.26 16.04 1.22
C ILE A 57 15.82 16.03 1.76
N PRO A 58 15.28 14.87 2.14
CA PRO A 58 13.96 14.80 2.77
C PRO A 58 13.91 15.62 4.06
N GLY A 59 12.86 16.41 4.23
CA GLY A 59 12.56 17.16 5.44
C GLY A 59 12.16 16.26 6.61
N ASP A 60 11.68 16.87 7.68
CA ASP A 60 11.27 16.13 8.86
C ASP A 60 9.90 15.49 8.69
N TYR A 61 9.67 14.42 9.42
CA TYR A 61 8.39 13.75 9.44
C TYR A 61 7.54 14.22 10.59
N TYR A 62 6.27 14.47 10.31
CA TYR A 62 5.25 14.67 11.34
C TYR A 62 4.65 13.32 11.73
N TYR A 63 4.70 12.97 13.02
CA TYR A 63 4.19 11.70 13.55
C TYR A 63 2.89 11.92 14.31
N PHE A 64 1.85 11.12 14.00
CA PHE A 64 0.59 11.13 14.73
C PHE A 64 -0.01 9.74 14.87
N TRP A 65 -0.80 9.56 15.92
CA TRP A 65 -1.45 8.30 16.19
C TRP A 65 -2.83 8.24 15.53
N VAL A 66 -3.06 7.17 14.76
CA VAL A 66 -4.39 6.77 14.28
C VAL A 66 -4.83 5.57 15.11
N TYR A 67 -6.07 5.63 15.64
CA TYR A 67 -6.59 4.61 16.56
C TYR A 67 -7.58 3.65 15.89
N ASP A 68 -7.75 3.72 14.59
CA ASP A 68 -8.78 3.00 13.86
C ASP A 68 -8.20 2.08 12.76
N PRO A 69 -8.53 0.78 12.76
CA PRO A 69 -9.14 -0.07 13.80
C PRO A 69 -8.17 -0.47 14.92
N LYS A 70 -6.90 -0.18 14.77
CA LYS A 70 -5.82 -0.45 15.72
C LYS A 70 -4.97 0.80 15.86
N LYS A 71 -4.38 0.99 17.02
CA LYS A 71 -3.41 2.07 17.24
C LYS A 71 -2.21 1.90 16.31
N ARG A 72 -1.98 2.91 15.44
CA ARG A 72 -0.87 2.95 14.48
C ARG A 72 -0.20 4.31 14.51
N LEU A 73 1.11 4.32 14.57
CA LEU A 73 1.87 5.54 14.35
C LEU A 73 1.99 5.77 12.84
N ILE A 74 1.46 6.89 12.38
CA ILE A 74 1.51 7.30 10.97
C ILE A 74 2.57 8.38 10.84
N CYS A 75 3.33 8.29 9.78
CA CYS A 75 4.38 9.20 9.39
C CYS A 75 3.88 10.04 8.20
N ALA A 76 3.79 11.34 8.37
CA ALA A 76 3.46 12.27 7.31
C ALA A 76 4.70 13.09 6.95
N PRO A 77 5.22 12.97 5.73
CA PRO A 77 6.26 13.87 5.23
C PRO A 77 5.73 15.29 5.08
N GLU A 78 6.62 16.27 5.09
CA GLU A 78 6.33 17.64 4.70
C GLU A 78 5.70 17.72 3.30
N LEU A 79 4.99 18.80 2.99
CA LEU A 79 4.28 18.95 1.71
C LEU A 79 5.20 18.76 0.50
N ARG A 80 6.39 19.39 0.53
CA ARG A 80 7.36 19.27 -0.57
C ARG A 80 7.78 17.81 -0.82
N ASP A 81 7.99 17.05 0.24
CA ASP A 81 8.38 15.64 0.14
C ASP A 81 7.22 14.77 -0.32
N ARG A 82 5.99 15.06 0.12
CA ARG A 82 4.79 14.42 -0.42
C ARG A 82 4.66 14.61 -1.93
N ILE A 83 5.07 15.79 -2.44
CA ILE A 83 5.09 16.07 -3.89
C ILE A 83 6.15 15.19 -4.58
N VAL A 84 7.37 15.10 -4.02
CA VAL A 84 8.43 14.21 -4.55
C VAL A 84 7.99 12.74 -4.54
N HIS A 85 7.43 12.27 -3.43
CA HIS A 85 6.89 10.91 -3.34
C HIS A 85 5.80 10.65 -4.39
N THR A 86 4.94 11.63 -4.62
CA THR A 86 3.90 11.54 -5.64
C THR A 86 4.50 11.56 -7.04
N ALA A 87 5.45 12.44 -7.33
CA ALA A 87 6.10 12.56 -8.63
C ALA A 87 6.84 11.27 -9.04
N VAL A 88 7.64 10.68 -8.14
CA VAL A 88 8.34 9.43 -8.43
C VAL A 88 7.35 8.27 -8.60
N CYS A 89 6.34 8.17 -7.75
CA CYS A 89 5.31 7.13 -7.88
C CYS A 89 4.54 7.24 -9.21
N ARG A 90 4.14 8.44 -9.65
CA ARG A 90 3.47 8.65 -10.92
C ARG A 90 4.26 8.10 -12.11
N VAL A 91 5.59 8.24 -12.07
CA VAL A 91 6.47 7.71 -13.11
C VAL A 91 6.58 6.20 -13.02
N ILE A 92 6.96 5.66 -11.86
CA ILE A 92 7.27 4.23 -11.74
C ILE A 92 6.02 3.32 -11.73
N GLU A 93 4.87 3.79 -11.23
CA GLU A 93 3.62 3.02 -11.21
C GLU A 93 3.22 2.52 -12.61
N ARG A 94 3.41 3.32 -13.67
CA ARG A 94 3.08 2.94 -15.06
C ARG A 94 3.80 1.68 -15.52
N TYR A 95 5.00 1.44 -15.00
CA TYR A 95 5.84 0.31 -15.37
C TYR A 95 5.67 -0.88 -14.42
N ILE A 96 5.33 -0.62 -13.16
CA ILE A 96 5.17 -1.64 -12.12
C ILE A 96 3.76 -2.27 -12.16
N GLU A 97 2.72 -1.46 -12.31
CA GLU A 97 1.32 -1.89 -12.21
C GLU A 97 0.99 -3.10 -13.10
N PRO A 98 1.44 -3.16 -14.38
CA PRO A 98 1.18 -4.32 -15.25
C PRO A 98 1.87 -5.62 -14.80
N ARG A 99 2.85 -5.52 -13.89
CA ARG A 99 3.65 -6.65 -13.40
C ARG A 99 3.20 -7.18 -12.05
N LEU A 100 2.32 -6.44 -11.37
CA LEU A 100 1.74 -6.90 -10.10
C LEU A 100 0.71 -7.99 -10.34
N ASP A 101 0.63 -8.97 -9.42
CA ASP A 101 -0.39 -10.01 -9.51
C ASP A 101 -1.79 -9.42 -9.61
N TYR A 102 -2.63 -10.04 -10.45
CA TYR A 102 -4.00 -9.57 -10.67
C TYR A 102 -4.81 -9.55 -9.36
N ASP A 103 -4.63 -10.52 -8.50
CA ASP A 103 -5.37 -10.67 -7.25
C ASP A 103 -4.73 -9.97 -6.03
N SER A 104 -3.85 -8.98 -6.28
CA SER A 104 -3.40 -7.99 -5.31
C SER A 104 -4.25 -6.71 -5.41
N TYR A 105 -4.82 -6.23 -4.30
CA TYR A 105 -5.89 -5.23 -4.32
C TYR A 105 -5.59 -3.92 -3.57
N ALA A 106 -4.66 -3.90 -2.62
CA ALA A 106 -4.40 -2.72 -1.80
C ALA A 106 -3.62 -1.63 -2.54
N CYS A 107 -3.98 -0.37 -2.34
CA CYS A 107 -3.27 0.80 -2.87
C CYS A 107 -3.00 0.74 -4.39
N ARG A 108 -3.97 0.24 -5.16
CA ARG A 108 -3.91 0.14 -6.62
C ARG A 108 -5.10 0.83 -7.25
N LYS A 109 -4.87 1.53 -8.37
CA LYS A 109 -5.92 2.24 -9.11
C LYS A 109 -6.98 1.25 -9.63
N GLY A 110 -8.24 1.56 -9.39
CA GLY A 110 -9.38 0.73 -9.80
C GLY A 110 -9.53 -0.57 -9.01
N LYS A 111 -8.84 -0.71 -7.88
CA LYS A 111 -8.96 -1.85 -6.94
C LYS A 111 -9.12 -1.36 -5.52
N GLY A 112 -9.73 -2.17 -4.66
CA GLY A 112 -9.98 -1.77 -3.29
C GLY A 112 -10.43 -2.91 -2.38
N ALA A 113 -10.78 -2.56 -1.15
CA ALA A 113 -11.23 -3.54 -0.14
C ALA A 113 -12.50 -4.30 -0.58
N LEU A 114 -13.43 -3.59 -1.23
CA LEU A 114 -14.66 -4.21 -1.75
C LEU A 114 -14.36 -5.23 -2.84
N ASP A 115 -13.43 -4.92 -3.75
CA ASP A 115 -13.06 -5.83 -4.85
C ASP A 115 -12.32 -7.05 -4.32
N ALA A 116 -11.43 -6.86 -3.34
CA ALA A 116 -10.78 -7.97 -2.64
C ALA A 116 -11.81 -8.88 -1.93
N ALA A 117 -12.79 -8.28 -1.23
CA ALA A 117 -13.86 -9.01 -0.59
C ALA A 117 -14.76 -9.75 -1.59
N ASN A 118 -15.09 -9.13 -2.73
CA ASN A 118 -15.83 -9.76 -3.82
C ASN A 118 -15.06 -10.97 -4.38
N ARG A 119 -13.76 -10.79 -4.62
CA ARG A 119 -12.90 -11.86 -5.13
C ARG A 119 -12.80 -13.03 -4.15
N ALA A 120 -12.61 -12.75 -2.86
CA ALA A 120 -12.61 -13.76 -1.82
C ALA A 120 -13.98 -14.49 -1.75
N GLY A 121 -15.10 -13.78 -1.87
CA GLY A 121 -16.44 -14.35 -1.93
C GLY A 121 -16.64 -15.35 -3.07
N LEU A 122 -16.10 -15.04 -4.26
CA LEU A 122 -16.14 -15.98 -5.40
C LEU A 122 -15.40 -17.29 -5.10
N TYR A 123 -14.28 -17.23 -4.37
CA TYR A 123 -13.54 -18.42 -3.97
C TYR A 123 -14.23 -19.17 -2.81
N THR A 124 -14.85 -18.45 -1.88
CA THR A 124 -15.63 -19.04 -0.79
C THR A 124 -16.75 -19.95 -1.31
N ASN A 125 -17.33 -19.63 -2.46
CA ASN A 125 -18.37 -20.46 -3.10
C ASN A 125 -17.83 -21.73 -3.77
N LYS A 126 -16.52 -21.75 -4.11
CA LYS A 126 -15.89 -22.85 -4.85
C LYS A 126 -15.10 -23.82 -3.99
N TYR A 127 -14.60 -23.34 -2.86
CA TYR A 127 -13.66 -24.08 -2.02
C TYR A 127 -14.17 -24.21 -0.60
N SER A 128 -13.93 -25.35 0.03
CA SER A 128 -14.41 -25.66 1.39
C SER A 128 -13.52 -25.13 2.51
N HIS A 129 -12.24 -24.90 2.20
CA HIS A 129 -11.25 -24.47 3.19
C HIS A 129 -10.42 -23.31 2.67
N PHE A 130 -9.79 -22.59 3.58
CA PHE A 130 -8.83 -21.53 3.28
C PHE A 130 -7.73 -21.49 4.34
N VAL A 131 -6.59 -20.92 4.00
CA VAL A 131 -5.58 -20.47 4.96
C VAL A 131 -5.47 -18.95 4.85
N TYR A 132 -5.60 -18.29 6.00
CA TYR A 132 -5.45 -16.84 6.16
C TYR A 132 -4.06 -16.55 6.71
N PHE A 133 -3.40 -15.59 6.09
CA PHE A 133 -2.08 -15.13 6.47
C PHE A 133 -2.09 -13.65 6.84
N ASP A 134 -1.34 -13.29 7.87
CA ASP A 134 -1.05 -11.93 8.30
C ASP A 134 0.47 -11.81 8.52
N ILE A 135 1.11 -10.77 8.02
CA ILE A 135 2.56 -10.55 8.16
C ILE A 135 2.83 -9.73 9.41
N LYS A 136 3.74 -10.20 10.25
CA LYS A 136 4.09 -9.53 11.51
C LYS A 136 4.86 -8.26 11.26
N GLY A 137 4.29 -7.10 11.69
CA GLY A 137 4.99 -5.82 11.65
C GLY A 137 5.46 -5.41 10.26
N PHE A 138 4.70 -5.71 9.21
CA PHE A 138 5.12 -5.71 7.81
C PHE A 138 5.96 -4.49 7.41
N PHE A 139 5.41 -3.27 7.48
CA PHE A 139 6.13 -2.05 7.08
C PHE A 139 7.42 -1.81 7.88
N ASP A 140 7.40 -2.16 9.17
CA ASP A 140 8.54 -1.97 10.07
C ASP A 140 9.63 -3.04 9.86
N SER A 141 9.33 -4.10 9.11
CA SER A 141 10.22 -5.26 8.89
C SER A 141 10.81 -5.33 7.48
N ILE A 142 10.36 -4.50 6.53
CA ILE A 142 10.87 -4.53 5.15
C ILE A 142 12.32 -4.04 5.14
N PRO A 143 13.29 -4.88 4.72
CA PRO A 143 14.69 -4.46 4.60
C PRO A 143 14.87 -3.64 3.32
N VAL A 144 15.56 -2.48 3.41
CA VAL A 144 15.69 -1.52 2.30
C VAL A 144 16.50 -2.09 1.14
N LEU A 145 17.66 -2.68 1.38
CA LEU A 145 18.50 -3.22 0.31
C LEU A 145 17.82 -4.33 -0.50
N PRO A 146 17.23 -5.38 0.11
CA PRO A 146 16.44 -6.35 -0.63
C PRO A 146 15.24 -5.76 -1.39
N LEU A 147 14.58 -4.73 -0.83
CA LEU A 147 13.52 -4.01 -1.54
C LEU A 147 14.05 -3.35 -2.81
N GLU A 148 15.21 -2.68 -2.76
CA GLU A 148 15.85 -2.05 -3.92
C GLU A 148 16.23 -3.08 -4.99
N GLU A 149 16.74 -4.25 -4.61
CA GLU A 149 17.01 -5.36 -5.55
C GLU A 149 15.74 -5.82 -6.28
N VAL A 150 14.60 -5.86 -5.58
CA VAL A 150 13.31 -6.20 -6.21
C VAL A 150 12.89 -5.15 -7.22
N TYR A 151 13.08 -3.86 -6.94
CA TYR A 151 12.82 -2.79 -7.90
C TYR A 151 13.66 -2.96 -9.18
N LEU A 152 14.95 -3.21 -9.04
CA LEU A 152 15.85 -3.44 -10.18
C LEU A 152 15.39 -4.62 -11.03
N LYS A 153 15.01 -5.74 -10.41
CA LYS A 153 14.45 -6.90 -11.11
C LYS A 153 13.15 -6.59 -11.85
N ARG A 154 12.32 -5.70 -11.30
CA ARG A 154 10.99 -5.37 -11.83
C ARG A 154 10.99 -4.19 -12.79
N SER A 155 12.16 -3.80 -13.30
CA SER A 155 12.34 -2.83 -14.39
C SER A 155 12.35 -1.35 -14.00
N VAL A 156 12.62 -1.03 -12.75
CA VAL A 156 13.09 0.29 -12.36
C VAL A 156 14.61 0.22 -12.37
N ASP A 157 15.19 0.25 -13.59
CA ASP A 157 16.61 0.08 -13.85
C ASP A 157 17.19 1.46 -14.27
N ASP A 158 16.95 2.46 -13.42
CA ASP A 158 17.49 3.81 -13.55
C ASP A 158 18.17 4.15 -12.23
N SER A 159 19.48 4.37 -12.27
CA SER A 159 20.29 4.58 -11.07
C SER A 159 19.91 5.85 -10.30
N GLU A 160 19.40 6.87 -10.99
CA GLU A 160 19.00 8.13 -10.39
C GLU A 160 17.63 8.01 -9.70
N ILE A 161 16.69 7.24 -10.28
CA ILE A 161 15.45 6.87 -9.59
C ILE A 161 15.77 6.05 -8.34
N MET A 162 16.72 5.10 -8.45
CA MET A 162 17.13 4.29 -7.29
C MET A 162 17.81 5.14 -6.22
N TRP A 163 18.64 6.13 -6.60
CA TRP A 163 19.20 7.10 -5.66
C TRP A 163 18.09 7.85 -4.89
N LEU A 164 17.06 8.34 -5.59
CA LEU A 164 15.96 9.04 -4.96
C LEU A 164 15.16 8.14 -4.01
N LEU A 165 14.83 6.91 -4.43
CA LEU A 165 14.13 5.94 -3.58
C LEU A 165 14.97 5.58 -2.34
N HIS A 166 16.27 5.35 -2.51
CA HIS A 166 17.20 5.11 -1.40
C HIS A 166 17.20 6.28 -0.41
N THR A 167 17.35 7.51 -0.92
CA THR A 167 17.33 8.73 -0.10
C THR A 167 16.04 8.84 0.73
N ILE A 168 14.89 8.54 0.11
CA ILE A 168 13.58 8.53 0.79
C ILE A 168 13.51 7.43 1.86
N PHE A 169 13.90 6.19 1.53
CA PHE A 169 13.77 5.06 2.45
C PHE A 169 14.74 5.14 3.63
N MET A 170 15.94 5.67 3.40
CA MET A 170 16.96 5.78 4.45
C MET A 170 16.74 6.96 5.41
N LYS A 171 15.80 7.88 5.11
CA LYS A 171 15.47 8.97 6.04
C LYS A 171 14.96 8.40 7.37
N ASP A 172 15.66 8.68 8.45
CA ASP A 172 15.36 8.18 9.81
C ASP A 172 15.18 6.65 9.88
N CYS A 173 16.00 5.90 9.12
CA CYS A 173 15.95 4.46 9.01
C CYS A 173 17.35 3.85 9.14
N ASN A 174 17.47 2.71 9.82
CA ASN A 174 18.71 1.95 9.96
C ASN A 174 18.78 0.77 8.95
N GLY A 175 18.21 0.95 7.76
CA GLY A 175 18.21 -0.06 6.70
C GLY A 175 17.08 -1.10 6.81
N VAL A 176 16.22 -1.01 7.82
CA VAL A 176 15.04 -1.87 8.00
C VAL A 176 13.83 -1.04 8.37
N GLY A 177 12.73 -1.29 7.69
CA GLY A 177 11.47 -0.57 7.85
C GLY A 177 11.29 0.56 6.86
N ILE A 178 10.06 0.70 6.34
CA ILE A 178 9.62 1.83 5.51
C ILE A 178 8.47 2.56 6.19
N LYS A 179 8.41 3.87 6.01
CA LYS A 179 7.51 4.74 6.80
C LYS A 179 6.04 4.54 6.42
N LYS A 180 5.19 4.22 7.41
CA LYS A 180 3.73 4.09 7.23
C LYS A 180 3.12 5.46 6.96
N GLY A 181 2.35 5.59 5.89
CA GLY A 181 1.69 6.84 5.50
C GLY A 181 2.28 7.48 4.25
N CYS A 182 3.47 7.09 3.82
CA CYS A 182 4.11 7.59 2.60
C CYS A 182 3.59 6.84 1.36
N ARG A 183 3.34 7.56 0.27
CA ARG A 183 2.91 6.96 -1.02
C ARG A 183 3.95 5.99 -1.57
N THR A 184 5.22 6.36 -1.52
CA THR A 184 6.34 5.48 -1.92
C THR A 184 6.36 4.18 -1.13
N SER A 185 6.11 4.22 0.18
CA SER A 185 6.06 3.02 1.01
C SER A 185 4.91 2.09 0.64
N GLN A 186 3.73 2.63 0.30
CA GLN A 186 2.58 1.83 -0.13
C GLN A 186 2.86 1.10 -1.46
N LEU A 187 3.45 1.81 -2.42
CA LEU A 187 3.85 1.20 -3.70
C LEU A 187 4.94 0.15 -3.48
N SER A 188 5.96 0.47 -2.70
CA SER A 188 7.09 -0.41 -2.40
C SER A 188 6.67 -1.67 -1.67
N ALA A 189 5.72 -1.58 -0.76
CA ALA A 189 5.13 -2.73 -0.08
C ALA A 189 4.50 -3.72 -1.08
N ASN A 190 3.76 -3.21 -2.09
CA ASN A 190 3.20 -4.05 -3.14
C ASN A 190 4.27 -4.65 -4.06
N VAL A 191 5.29 -3.86 -4.42
CA VAL A 191 6.42 -4.33 -5.23
C VAL A 191 7.17 -5.45 -4.52
N TYR A 192 7.45 -5.28 -3.23
CA TYR A 192 8.17 -6.27 -2.43
C TYR A 192 7.40 -7.58 -2.29
N LEU A 193 6.10 -7.49 -1.96
CA LEU A 193 5.24 -8.67 -1.85
C LEU A 193 4.89 -9.32 -3.19
N ASN A 194 5.15 -8.67 -4.31
CA ASN A 194 4.97 -9.29 -5.61
C ASN A 194 5.92 -10.49 -5.83
N GLU A 195 7.05 -10.57 -5.13
CA GLU A 195 7.89 -11.76 -5.09
C GLU A 195 7.16 -12.93 -4.43
N LEU A 196 6.42 -12.67 -3.34
CA LEU A 196 5.55 -13.66 -2.71
C LEU A 196 4.40 -14.06 -3.62
N ASP A 197 3.75 -13.10 -4.30
CA ASP A 197 2.67 -13.37 -5.25
C ASP A 197 3.16 -14.32 -6.36
N HIS A 198 4.34 -14.07 -6.91
CA HIS A 198 4.96 -14.93 -7.92
C HIS A 198 5.27 -16.32 -7.38
N PHE A 199 5.81 -16.44 -6.17
CA PHE A 199 6.06 -17.73 -5.52
C PHE A 199 4.76 -18.53 -5.35
N ILE A 200 3.71 -17.89 -4.84
CA ILE A 200 2.39 -18.51 -4.64
C ILE A 200 1.79 -18.97 -5.98
N ARG A 201 1.89 -18.16 -7.03
CA ARG A 201 1.31 -18.49 -8.35
C ARG A 201 2.11 -19.54 -9.10
N HIS A 202 3.42 -19.39 -9.15
CA HIS A 202 4.25 -20.19 -10.07
C HIS A 202 4.89 -21.39 -9.41
N THR A 203 5.24 -21.33 -8.12
CA THR A 203 5.85 -22.45 -7.40
C THR A 203 4.80 -23.28 -6.70
N LEU A 204 3.95 -22.67 -5.87
CA LEU A 204 2.88 -23.39 -5.18
C LEU A 204 1.68 -23.68 -6.09
N LYS A 205 1.57 -22.99 -7.23
CA LYS A 205 0.48 -23.12 -8.22
C LYS A 205 -0.92 -22.90 -7.63
N ALA A 206 -1.03 -22.01 -6.64
CA ALA A 206 -2.29 -21.67 -6.00
C ALA A 206 -3.21 -20.93 -6.97
N LYS A 207 -4.31 -21.58 -7.38
CA LYS A 207 -5.29 -21.03 -8.32
C LYS A 207 -6.21 -19.99 -7.68
N ALA A 208 -6.51 -20.16 -6.41
CA ALA A 208 -7.42 -19.32 -5.64
C ALA A 208 -6.65 -18.59 -4.55
N TYR A 209 -6.26 -17.37 -4.86
CA TYR A 209 -5.42 -16.50 -4.05
C TYR A 209 -5.92 -15.06 -4.11
N VAL A 210 -5.93 -14.36 -2.98
CA VAL A 210 -6.28 -12.93 -2.88
C VAL A 210 -5.38 -12.28 -1.85
N ARG A 211 -4.79 -11.13 -2.18
CA ARG A 211 -3.98 -10.33 -1.25
C ARG A 211 -4.49 -8.89 -1.14
N TYR A 212 -4.50 -8.40 0.08
CA TYR A 212 -4.71 -7.00 0.41
C TYR A 212 -3.60 -6.52 1.33
N MET A 213 -2.55 -5.95 0.78
CA MET A 213 -1.29 -5.58 1.45
C MET A 213 -0.67 -6.80 2.14
N ASP A 214 -0.53 -6.78 3.45
CA ASP A 214 0.03 -7.81 4.32
C ASP A 214 -0.95 -8.96 4.66
N ASP A 215 -2.23 -8.77 4.40
CA ASP A 215 -3.28 -9.78 4.58
C ASP A 215 -3.52 -10.56 3.29
N PHE A 216 -3.42 -11.89 3.31
CA PHE A 216 -3.70 -12.69 2.11
C PHE A 216 -4.30 -14.07 2.43
N ILE A 217 -4.99 -14.63 1.45
CA ILE A 217 -5.75 -15.87 1.62
C ILE A 217 -5.51 -16.80 0.42
N ILE A 218 -5.31 -18.08 0.70
CA ILE A 218 -5.32 -19.18 -0.29
C ILE A 218 -6.49 -20.08 0.01
N PHE A 219 -7.26 -20.47 -1.00
CA PHE A 219 -8.39 -21.37 -0.88
C PHE A 219 -8.13 -22.70 -1.57
N SER A 220 -8.60 -23.80 -0.96
CA SER A 220 -8.51 -25.16 -1.52
C SER A 220 -9.58 -26.06 -0.89
N ASN A 221 -9.89 -27.17 -1.57
CA ASN A 221 -10.64 -28.27 -0.97
C ASN A 221 -9.72 -29.27 -0.25
N ASP A 222 -8.43 -29.20 -0.49
CA ASP A 222 -7.41 -30.05 0.11
C ASP A 222 -6.70 -29.32 1.26
N VAL A 223 -6.93 -29.78 2.48
CA VAL A 223 -6.36 -29.21 3.71
C VAL A 223 -4.85 -29.49 3.80
N GLU A 224 -4.40 -30.66 3.33
CA GLU A 224 -2.96 -31.00 3.36
C GLU A 224 -2.18 -30.09 2.41
N TYR A 225 -2.76 -29.76 1.23
CA TYR A 225 -2.19 -28.76 0.35
C TYR A 225 -2.12 -27.38 1.04
N LEU A 226 -3.12 -26.95 1.80
CA LEU A 226 -3.08 -25.69 2.54
C LEU A 226 -1.99 -25.68 3.63
N LYS A 227 -1.81 -26.80 4.34
CA LYS A 227 -0.71 -26.97 5.32
C LYS A 227 0.66 -26.90 4.64
N PHE A 228 0.81 -27.57 3.50
CA PHE A 228 2.00 -27.48 2.66
C PHE A 228 2.27 -26.05 2.22
N CYS A 229 1.27 -25.34 1.69
CA CYS A 229 1.41 -23.94 1.32
C CYS A 229 1.85 -23.07 2.51
N TRP A 230 1.28 -23.28 3.69
CA TRP A 230 1.67 -22.54 4.89
C TRP A 230 3.16 -22.74 5.22
N ALA A 231 3.61 -23.98 5.26
CA ALA A 231 5.01 -24.27 5.57
C ALA A 231 5.98 -23.66 4.56
N GLU A 232 5.67 -23.78 3.26
CA GLU A 232 6.51 -23.25 2.19
C GLU A 232 6.52 -21.73 2.15
N ILE A 233 5.37 -21.07 2.39
CA ILE A 233 5.26 -19.62 2.48
C ILE A 233 6.05 -19.09 3.68
N ALA A 234 5.93 -19.73 4.84
CA ALA A 234 6.69 -19.34 6.03
C ALA A 234 8.19 -19.36 5.77
N ARG A 235 8.68 -20.45 5.15
CA ARG A 235 10.08 -20.61 4.78
C ARG A 235 10.52 -19.55 3.75
N PHE A 236 9.75 -19.36 2.67
CA PHE A 236 10.06 -18.40 1.62
C PHE A 236 10.13 -16.96 2.19
N MET A 237 9.18 -16.60 3.03
CA MET A 237 9.16 -15.28 3.65
C MET A 237 10.37 -15.04 4.54
N GLU A 238 10.77 -16.03 5.35
CA GLU A 238 11.93 -15.90 6.23
C GLU A 238 13.24 -15.87 5.46
N GLU A 239 13.42 -16.77 4.49
CA GLU A 239 14.68 -16.94 3.75
C GLU A 239 14.90 -15.93 2.63
N LYS A 240 13.81 -15.47 1.97
CA LYS A 240 13.89 -14.64 0.77
C LYS A 240 13.43 -13.20 0.97
N LEU A 241 12.45 -13.00 1.85
CA LEU A 241 11.89 -11.67 2.10
C LEU A 241 12.26 -11.12 3.48
N PHE A 242 12.92 -11.90 4.33
CA PHE A 242 13.28 -11.50 5.69
C PHE A 242 12.08 -11.03 6.52
N LEU A 243 10.91 -11.60 6.23
CA LEU A 243 9.64 -11.30 6.89
C LEU A 243 9.15 -12.52 7.69
N LYS A 244 8.31 -12.28 8.68
CA LYS A 244 7.72 -13.34 9.50
C LYS A 244 6.20 -13.29 9.48
N LEU A 245 5.58 -14.46 9.49
CA LEU A 245 4.13 -14.57 9.67
C LEU A 245 3.74 -14.21 11.11
N ASN A 246 2.53 -13.68 11.25
CA ASN A 246 1.92 -13.44 12.55
C ASN A 246 1.27 -14.73 13.06
N ASP A 247 1.21 -14.89 14.40
CA ASP A 247 0.52 -16.00 15.09
C ASP A 247 -1.00 -16.07 14.78
N LYS A 248 -1.54 -15.06 14.11
CA LYS A 248 -2.93 -15.01 13.62
C LYS A 248 -3.15 -15.78 12.32
N THR A 249 -2.11 -16.35 11.72
CA THR A 249 -2.24 -17.24 10.56
C THR A 249 -2.99 -18.50 10.97
N PHE A 250 -4.04 -18.88 10.22
CA PHE A 250 -4.86 -20.04 10.54
C PHE A 250 -5.51 -20.65 9.31
N ILE A 251 -5.84 -21.95 9.41
CA ILE A 251 -6.68 -22.65 8.44
C ILE A 251 -8.12 -22.64 8.94
N GLY A 252 -9.05 -22.27 8.07
CA GLY A 252 -10.48 -22.19 8.38
C GLY A 252 -11.35 -22.89 7.34
N VAL A 253 -12.64 -23.02 7.70
CA VAL A 253 -13.69 -23.60 6.86
C VAL A 253 -14.55 -22.48 6.30
N THR A 254 -14.74 -22.44 4.98
CA THR A 254 -15.45 -21.34 4.29
C THR A 254 -16.92 -21.22 4.73
N SER A 255 -17.57 -22.34 5.08
CA SER A 255 -18.96 -22.33 5.53
C SER A 255 -19.20 -21.59 6.85
N GLN A 256 -18.16 -21.41 7.68
CA GLN A 256 -18.25 -20.66 8.93
C GLN A 256 -18.10 -19.14 8.71
N GLY A 257 -17.71 -18.73 7.50
CA GLY A 257 -17.36 -17.35 7.19
C GLY A 257 -16.06 -16.91 7.87
N PHE A 258 -15.47 -15.84 7.35
CA PHE A 258 -14.24 -15.26 7.89
C PHE A 258 -14.21 -13.75 7.69
N GLU A 259 -13.34 -13.07 8.43
CA GLU A 259 -13.15 -11.63 8.31
C GLU A 259 -11.99 -11.33 7.35
N PHE A 260 -12.23 -10.44 6.39
CA PHE A 260 -11.23 -9.97 5.46
C PHE A 260 -11.55 -8.53 5.01
N VAL A 261 -10.56 -7.65 5.03
CA VAL A 261 -10.62 -6.24 4.58
C VAL A 261 -11.86 -5.46 5.03
N GLY A 262 -12.27 -5.65 6.28
CA GLY A 262 -13.42 -4.94 6.85
C GLY A 262 -14.79 -5.59 6.61
N TYR A 263 -14.82 -6.73 5.93
CA TYR A 263 -16.04 -7.52 5.70
C TYR A 263 -15.96 -8.86 6.43
N ARG A 264 -17.12 -9.41 6.79
CA ARG A 264 -17.27 -10.81 7.12
C ARG A 264 -17.91 -11.51 5.92
N ILE A 265 -17.18 -12.45 5.33
CA ILE A 265 -17.52 -13.13 4.07
C ILE A 265 -18.05 -14.52 4.38
N PHE A 266 -19.22 -14.82 3.83
CA PHE A 266 -19.87 -16.12 3.87
C PHE A 266 -20.05 -16.68 2.46
N LYS A 267 -20.52 -17.91 2.32
CA LYS A 267 -20.68 -18.55 1.03
C LYS A 267 -21.57 -17.73 0.10
N ASP A 268 -22.62 -17.22 0.34
CA ASP A 268 -23.53 -16.57 -0.61
C ASP A 268 -23.67 -15.05 -0.40
N TYR A 269 -23.10 -14.52 0.68
CA TYR A 269 -23.21 -13.11 1.03
C TYR A 269 -22.02 -12.62 1.84
N LYS A 270 -21.89 -11.33 1.94
CA LYS A 270 -20.94 -10.65 2.84
C LYS A 270 -21.64 -9.53 3.60
N ILE A 271 -21.19 -9.28 4.81
CA ILE A 271 -21.66 -8.17 5.64
C ILE A 271 -20.49 -7.27 6.02
N ILE A 272 -20.78 -6.00 6.18
CA ILE A 272 -19.81 -5.06 6.73
C ILE A 272 -19.59 -5.42 8.19
N ARG A 273 -18.36 -5.36 8.64
CA ARG A 273 -17.99 -5.59 10.02
C ARG A 273 -18.76 -4.64 10.96
N LYS A 274 -19.30 -5.13 12.05
CA LYS A 274 -20.07 -4.31 13.01
C LYS A 274 -19.29 -3.05 13.43
N THR A 275 -18.01 -3.19 13.73
CA THR A 275 -17.15 -2.05 14.10
C THR A 275 -17.01 -0.99 12.99
N ALA A 276 -17.05 -1.37 11.72
CA ALA A 276 -17.03 -0.43 10.61
C ALA A 276 -18.40 0.25 10.45
N LEU A 277 -19.48 -0.51 10.62
CA LEU A 277 -20.85 0.00 10.56
C LEU A 277 -21.13 0.99 11.70
N ASP A 278 -20.73 0.67 12.94
CA ASP A 278 -20.91 1.53 14.11
C ASP A 278 -20.21 2.89 13.89
N ARG A 279 -18.98 2.88 13.36
CA ARG A 279 -18.23 4.10 13.03
C ARG A 279 -18.89 4.97 11.97
N SER A 280 -19.35 4.33 10.89
CA SER A 280 -20.05 5.06 9.84
C SER A 280 -21.30 5.73 10.38
N THR A 281 -22.02 5.03 11.26
CA THR A 281 -23.20 5.57 11.93
C THR A 281 -22.83 6.76 12.83
N GLU A 282 -21.75 6.67 13.60
CA GLU A 282 -21.25 7.77 14.43
C GLU A 282 -20.77 8.96 13.58
N THR A 283 -20.08 8.71 12.47
CA THR A 283 -19.63 9.74 11.55
C THR A 283 -20.82 10.47 10.91
N ILE A 284 -21.84 9.74 10.45
CA ILE A 284 -23.08 10.30 9.89
C ILE A 284 -23.81 11.15 10.94
N LYS A 285 -23.89 10.64 12.17
CA LYS A 285 -24.50 11.38 13.28
C LYS A 285 -23.75 12.68 13.58
N SER A 286 -22.42 12.60 13.68
CA SER A 286 -21.55 13.77 13.93
C SER A 286 -21.65 14.81 12.82
N TRP A 287 -21.78 14.40 11.57
CA TRP A 287 -22.01 15.27 10.44
C TRP A 287 -23.38 15.93 10.50
N LYS A 288 -24.45 15.18 10.77
CA LYS A 288 -25.78 15.72 10.94
C LYS A 288 -25.87 16.71 12.11
N ASP A 289 -25.10 16.49 13.16
CA ASP A 289 -25.02 17.37 14.34
C ASP A 289 -24.11 18.60 14.08
N GLY A 290 -23.56 18.78 12.86
CA GLY A 290 -22.66 19.89 12.49
C GLY A 290 -21.27 19.84 13.16
N LYS A 291 -20.89 18.72 13.76
CA LYS A 291 -19.59 18.53 14.43
C LYS A 291 -18.46 18.14 13.47
N VAL A 292 -18.81 17.75 12.27
CA VAL A 292 -17.90 17.34 11.19
C VAL A 292 -18.36 18.05 9.93
N ASP A 293 -17.44 18.75 9.25
CA ASP A 293 -17.70 19.41 7.97
C ASP A 293 -17.85 18.41 6.82
N ASP A 294 -18.42 18.86 5.70
CA ASP A 294 -18.70 18.03 4.52
C ASP A 294 -17.45 17.37 3.95
N LEU A 295 -16.30 18.06 4.01
CA LEU A 295 -15.04 17.55 3.50
C LEU A 295 -14.52 16.41 4.37
N SER A 296 -14.46 16.64 5.69
CA SER A 296 -14.07 15.61 6.66
C SER A 296 -15.01 14.41 6.63
N PHE A 297 -16.33 14.64 6.42
CA PHE A 297 -17.31 13.57 6.25
C PHE A 297 -17.02 12.72 5.01
N LYS A 298 -16.74 13.36 3.86
CA LYS A 298 -16.40 12.69 2.61
C LYS A 298 -15.17 11.79 2.77
N TYR A 299 -14.12 12.28 3.45
CA TYR A 299 -12.90 11.49 3.67
C TYR A 299 -13.07 10.32 4.63
N ARG A 300 -13.87 10.47 5.68
CA ARG A 300 -14.12 9.39 6.64
C ARG A 300 -14.96 8.25 6.05
N ASN A 301 -15.72 8.50 4.98
CA ASN A 301 -16.60 7.50 4.35
C ASN A 301 -16.06 6.89 3.04
N VAL A 302 -14.87 7.26 2.58
CA VAL A 302 -14.24 6.68 1.37
C VAL A 302 -13.94 5.17 1.51
N TYR A 303 -14.00 4.63 2.74
CA TYR A 303 -13.74 3.21 3.03
C TYR A 303 -15.01 2.39 3.30
N LEU A 304 -16.18 2.92 3.00
CA LEU A 304 -17.48 2.21 2.98
C LEU A 304 -17.91 1.92 1.54
#